data_bd8d4a785e772121f397d644e58db189
#
_entry.id   bd8d4a785e772121f397d644e58db189
#
_cell.length_a   1.000
_cell.length_b   1.000
_cell.length_c   1.000
_cell.angle_alpha   90.00
_cell.angle_beta   90.00
_cell.angle_gamma   90.00
#
_symmetry.space_group_name_H-M   'P 1'
#
loop_
_entity.id
_entity.type
_entity.pdbx_description
1 polymer ?
#
loop_
_entity_poly.entity_id
_entity_poly.type
_entity_poly.pdbx_seq_one_letter_code
_entity_poly.pdbx_strand_id
1 'polypeptide(L)'
;MTLINLTQNISYIPSSTKPFSCDVVFIKGQKFTWIFDCGTTKEIAEEINRIQTPKNIVISHFHPDHILNLARVNYDNLYVSKYTKKYTFKGTVLESDFFTQDYLEQTITANLQNTKNTQSLQNSLAIQNDDKNQIKIFHLPSSHAKGCLCLACGDYCFMGDGTYAKELIGNHYYNAQLLLQMINVMEKIDVKYFCLSHDKNFVQNKETVLALYKDIYKRRQEGNPKISVEDFFNADGTVKTD
;
A
#
# COMPACT_ATOMS: atom_id res chain seq x y z
N MET A 1 4.20 18.21 13.31
CA MET A 1 4.01 17.23 12.24
C MET A 1 3.77 17.99 10.95
N THR A 2 4.39 17.59 9.85
CA THR A 2 4.30 18.33 8.56
C THR A 2 3.41 17.55 7.60
N LEU A 3 2.32 18.16 7.15
CA LEU A 3 1.47 17.63 6.08
C LEU A 3 2.00 18.18 4.73
N ILE A 4 2.30 17.30 3.79
CA ILE A 4 2.82 17.65 2.47
C ILE A 4 1.70 17.44 1.44
N ASN A 5 1.43 18.46 0.62
CA ASN A 5 0.43 18.37 -0.44
C ASN A 5 1.08 17.86 -1.74
N LEU A 6 0.52 16.81 -2.32
CA LEU A 6 0.83 16.33 -3.67
C LEU A 6 -0.04 17.02 -4.71
N THR A 7 -1.31 17.23 -4.36
CA THR A 7 -2.30 17.95 -5.18
C THR A 7 -3.21 18.77 -4.27
N GLN A 8 -4.20 19.43 -4.83
CA GLN A 8 -5.23 20.13 -4.04
C GLN A 8 -6.02 19.17 -3.12
N ASN A 9 -6.18 17.89 -3.53
CA ASN A 9 -6.99 16.92 -2.83
C ASN A 9 -6.19 15.77 -2.20
N ILE A 10 -4.90 15.66 -2.51
CA ILE A 10 -4.03 14.57 -2.01
C ILE A 10 -2.91 15.18 -1.19
N SER A 11 -2.77 14.72 0.03
CA SER A 11 -1.68 15.10 0.93
C SER A 11 -1.19 13.88 1.70
N TYR A 12 -0.02 13.96 2.31
CA TYR A 12 0.50 12.89 3.15
C TYR A 12 1.32 13.43 4.33
N ILE A 13 1.42 12.61 5.37
CA ILE A 13 2.36 12.77 6.47
C ILE A 13 3.52 11.83 6.16
N PRO A 14 4.76 12.36 6.07
CA PRO A 14 5.94 11.54 5.80
C PRO A 14 6.18 10.49 6.89
N SER A 15 6.75 9.37 6.47
CA SER A 15 7.27 8.34 7.38
C SER A 15 8.33 8.90 8.33
N SER A 16 8.51 8.23 9.44
CA SER A 16 9.50 8.59 10.45
C SER A 16 10.24 7.37 10.99
N THR A 17 11.48 7.57 11.43
CA THR A 17 12.29 6.51 12.03
C THR A 17 12.20 6.49 13.56
N LYS A 18 11.82 7.62 14.19
CA LYS A 18 11.72 7.78 15.65
C LYS A 18 10.52 8.67 16.01
N PRO A 19 9.38 8.09 16.43
CA PRO A 19 9.06 6.67 16.39
C PRO A 19 8.93 6.17 14.94
N PHE A 20 9.12 4.86 14.73
CA PHE A 20 8.99 4.26 13.41
C PHE A 20 7.51 4.27 12.98
N SER A 21 7.24 4.85 11.82
CA SER A 21 5.88 5.04 11.28
C SER A 21 5.94 5.14 9.76
N CYS A 22 4.97 4.57 9.09
CA CYS A 22 4.81 4.68 7.64
C CYS A 22 4.37 6.08 7.20
N ASP A 23 4.39 6.32 5.88
CA ASP A 23 3.71 7.46 5.27
C ASP A 23 2.19 7.25 5.36
N VAL A 24 1.46 8.29 5.77
CA VAL A 24 0.00 8.26 5.87
C VAL A 24 -0.60 9.21 4.86
N VAL A 25 -1.41 8.69 3.92
CA VAL A 25 -1.95 9.48 2.82
C VAL A 25 -3.40 9.83 3.05
N PHE A 26 -3.77 11.06 2.72
CA PHE A 26 -5.13 11.59 2.78
C PHE A 26 -5.59 12.01 1.39
N ILE A 27 -6.74 11.51 0.96
CA ILE A 27 -7.38 11.88 -0.30
C ILE A 27 -8.76 12.44 0.01
N LYS A 28 -8.93 13.74 -0.18
CA LYS A 28 -10.20 14.44 0.07
C LYS A 28 -11.16 14.23 -1.08
N GLY A 29 -12.32 13.65 -0.80
CA GLY A 29 -13.47 13.64 -1.67
C GLY A 29 -14.58 14.55 -1.14
N GLN A 30 -15.71 14.64 -1.85
CA GLN A 30 -16.85 15.45 -1.41
C GLN A 30 -17.60 14.79 -0.25
N LYS A 31 -17.83 13.47 -0.30
CA LYS A 31 -18.55 12.73 0.73
C LYS A 31 -17.63 12.02 1.70
N PHE A 32 -16.46 11.58 1.25
CA PHE A 32 -15.51 10.81 2.03
C PHE A 32 -14.11 11.38 1.97
N THR A 33 -13.35 11.19 3.05
CA THR A 33 -11.89 11.24 2.99
C THR A 33 -11.36 9.83 3.01
N TRP A 34 -10.52 9.50 2.02
CA TRP A 34 -9.80 8.23 1.98
C TRP A 34 -8.46 8.39 2.66
N ILE A 35 -8.10 7.40 3.47
CA ILE A 35 -6.85 7.38 4.23
C ILE A 35 -6.14 6.06 3.89
N PHE A 36 -4.90 6.15 3.45
CA PHE A 36 -4.08 4.97 3.18
C PHE A 36 -3.03 4.85 4.28
N ASP A 37 -3.12 3.75 5.04
CA ASP A 37 -2.43 3.46 6.29
C ASP A 37 -2.71 4.45 7.43
N CYS A 38 -2.29 4.12 8.65
CA CYS A 38 -2.63 4.89 9.86
C CYS A 38 -1.42 5.33 10.68
N GLY A 39 -0.23 4.80 10.40
CA GLY A 39 0.96 5.11 11.18
C GLY A 39 0.89 4.65 12.64
N THR A 40 1.79 5.18 13.47
CA THR A 40 1.94 4.75 14.87
C THR A 40 1.76 5.88 15.87
N THR A 41 2.03 7.14 15.50
CA THR A 41 2.11 8.22 16.46
C THR A 41 0.75 8.76 16.86
N LYS A 42 0.67 9.31 18.10
CA LYS A 42 -0.56 9.93 18.61
C LYS A 42 -0.98 11.14 17.76
N GLU A 43 -0.01 11.91 17.29
CA GLU A 43 -0.25 13.11 16.47
C GLU A 43 -0.89 12.75 15.13
N ILE A 44 -0.50 11.61 14.51
CA ILE A 44 -1.14 11.09 13.30
C ILE A 44 -2.60 10.70 13.61
N ALA A 45 -2.83 9.99 14.70
CA ALA A 45 -4.19 9.62 15.10
C ALA A 45 -5.08 10.84 15.36
N GLU A 46 -4.55 11.88 16.00
CA GLU A 46 -5.25 13.14 16.24
C GLU A 46 -5.59 13.85 14.92
N GLU A 47 -4.67 13.86 13.94
CA GLU A 47 -4.92 14.44 12.61
C GLU A 47 -6.04 13.70 11.88
N ILE A 48 -6.01 12.36 11.89
CA ILE A 48 -7.08 11.54 11.32
C ILE A 48 -8.43 11.84 12.00
N ASN A 49 -8.44 11.97 13.33
CA ASN A 49 -9.66 12.23 14.07
C ASN A 49 -10.22 13.66 13.89
N ARG A 50 -9.40 14.63 13.50
CA ARG A 50 -9.86 16.01 13.16
C ARG A 50 -10.68 16.08 11.87
N ILE A 51 -10.57 15.07 11.00
CA ILE A 51 -11.33 15.03 9.76
C ILE A 51 -12.82 14.86 10.06
N GLN A 52 -13.64 15.79 9.60
CA GLN A 52 -15.09 15.82 9.87
C GLN A 52 -15.90 15.01 8.85
N THR A 53 -15.39 14.85 7.64
CA THR A 53 -16.05 14.01 6.62
C THR A 53 -15.95 12.53 7.00
N PRO A 54 -16.92 11.69 6.59
CA PRO A 54 -16.81 10.25 6.74
C PRO A 54 -15.48 9.72 6.18
N LYS A 55 -14.88 8.76 6.89
CA LYS A 55 -13.52 8.27 6.63
C LYS A 55 -13.53 6.82 6.14
N ASN A 56 -12.88 6.61 5.02
CA ASN A 56 -12.59 5.29 4.49
C ASN A 56 -11.09 5.01 4.66
N ILE A 57 -10.72 4.06 5.51
CA ILE A 57 -9.33 3.67 5.72
C ILE A 57 -9.01 2.43 4.90
N VAL A 58 -7.90 2.48 4.18
CA VAL A 58 -7.32 1.34 3.45
C VAL A 58 -5.97 1.01 4.08
N ILE A 59 -5.79 -0.21 4.53
CA ILE A 59 -4.52 -0.68 5.10
C ILE A 59 -3.75 -1.46 4.05
N SER A 60 -2.53 -1.02 3.77
CA SER A 60 -1.64 -1.67 2.82
C SER A 60 -1.30 -3.10 3.23
N HIS A 61 -0.91 -3.30 4.48
CA HIS A 61 -0.57 -4.62 5.04
C HIS A 61 -0.53 -4.58 6.58
N PHE A 62 -0.21 -5.70 7.22
CA PHE A 62 -0.40 -5.93 8.67
C PHE A 62 0.77 -5.49 9.57
N HIS A 63 1.82 -4.86 9.06
CA HIS A 63 2.94 -4.44 9.91
C HIS A 63 2.52 -3.30 10.85
N PRO A 64 3.08 -3.27 12.08
CA PRO A 64 2.63 -2.36 13.15
C PRO A 64 2.67 -0.89 12.77
N ASP A 65 3.68 -0.48 12.03
CA ASP A 65 3.89 0.91 11.63
C ASP A 65 2.84 1.42 10.63
N HIS A 66 2.06 0.52 10.03
CA HIS A 66 0.94 0.84 9.16
C HIS A 66 -0.43 0.81 9.87
N ILE A 67 -0.58 -0.02 10.91
CA ILE A 67 -1.90 -0.33 11.48
C ILE A 67 -2.11 0.10 12.93
N LEU A 68 -1.05 0.47 13.68
CA LEU A 68 -1.14 0.62 15.13
C LEU A 68 -2.19 1.66 15.57
N ASN A 69 -2.37 2.72 14.80
CA ASN A 69 -3.35 3.76 15.12
C ASN A 69 -4.80 3.38 14.79
N LEU A 70 -5.09 2.23 14.16
CA LEU A 70 -6.48 1.78 13.99
C LEU A 70 -7.23 1.71 15.33
N ALA A 71 -6.51 1.43 16.42
CA ALA A 71 -7.05 1.44 17.78
C ALA A 71 -7.45 2.82 18.32
N ARG A 72 -6.95 3.90 17.70
CA ARG A 72 -7.05 5.27 18.22
C ARG A 72 -7.85 6.20 17.31
N VAL A 73 -8.19 5.73 16.10
CA VAL A 73 -8.84 6.55 15.08
C VAL A 73 -10.30 6.12 14.88
N ASN A 74 -11.15 7.11 14.63
CA ASN A 74 -12.53 6.90 14.23
C ASN A 74 -12.60 6.82 12.70
N TYR A 75 -13.32 5.84 12.17
CA TYR A 75 -13.56 5.66 10.73
C TYR A 75 -14.94 5.06 10.49
N ASP A 76 -15.44 5.22 9.27
CA ASP A 76 -16.74 4.70 8.85
C ASP A 76 -16.57 3.36 8.13
N ASN A 77 -15.53 3.24 7.30
CA ASN A 77 -15.26 2.00 6.57
C ASN A 77 -13.76 1.67 6.63
N LEU A 78 -13.47 0.37 6.72
CA LEU A 78 -12.10 -0.15 6.75
C LEU A 78 -11.92 -1.21 5.66
N TYR A 79 -10.90 -1.03 4.84
CA TYR A 79 -10.52 -1.92 3.75
C TYR A 79 -9.18 -2.58 4.05
N VAL A 80 -9.18 -3.90 4.17
CA VAL A 80 -7.99 -4.70 4.46
C VAL A 80 -8.02 -6.00 3.67
N SER A 81 -6.85 -6.56 3.38
CA SER A 81 -6.79 -7.90 2.80
C SER A 81 -7.18 -8.97 3.83
N LYS A 82 -7.61 -10.15 3.35
CA LYS A 82 -7.84 -11.31 4.22
C LYS A 82 -6.63 -11.71 5.06
N TYR A 83 -5.42 -11.42 4.58
CA TYR A 83 -4.18 -11.71 5.28
C TYR A 83 -3.91 -10.68 6.36
N THR A 84 -4.10 -9.40 6.10
CA THR A 84 -4.04 -8.35 7.13
C THR A 84 -4.99 -8.68 8.27
N LYS A 85 -6.23 -9.05 7.97
CA LYS A 85 -7.20 -9.52 8.96
C LYS A 85 -6.68 -10.70 9.80
N LYS A 86 -6.09 -11.72 9.15
CA LYS A 86 -5.64 -12.94 9.82
C LYS A 86 -4.43 -12.73 10.74
N TYR A 87 -3.51 -11.84 10.34
CA TYR A 87 -2.22 -11.65 11.03
C TYR A 87 -2.20 -10.44 11.95
N THR A 88 -3.34 -9.79 12.14
CA THR A 88 -3.45 -8.74 13.16
C THR A 88 -3.17 -9.32 14.54
N PHE A 89 -2.40 -8.59 15.32
CA PHE A 89 -1.85 -9.04 16.61
C PHE A 89 -2.93 -9.57 17.54
N LYS A 90 -2.68 -10.73 18.16
CA LYS A 90 -3.46 -11.18 19.32
C LYS A 90 -3.37 -10.11 20.41
N GLY A 91 -4.53 -9.61 20.87
CA GLY A 91 -4.62 -8.60 21.93
C GLY A 91 -4.52 -7.16 21.43
N THR A 92 -4.48 -6.88 20.14
CA THR A 92 -4.74 -5.56 19.61
C THR A 92 -6.22 -5.39 19.25
N VAL A 93 -6.67 -4.13 19.18
CA VAL A 93 -8.05 -3.71 18.91
C VAL A 93 -8.68 -4.33 17.67
N LEU A 94 -7.92 -5.03 16.86
CA LEU A 94 -8.38 -5.73 15.68
C LEU A 94 -9.05 -7.09 15.97
N GLU A 95 -9.03 -7.57 17.21
CA GLU A 95 -9.83 -8.73 17.63
C GLU A 95 -11.32 -8.37 17.94
N SER A 96 -11.62 -7.09 18.09
CA SER A 96 -12.99 -6.64 18.34
C SER A 96 -13.70 -6.34 17.02
N ASP A 97 -14.87 -6.88 16.85
CA ASP A 97 -16.06 -6.58 16.03
C ASP A 97 -15.98 -5.66 14.78
N PHE A 98 -14.82 -5.04 14.49
CA PHE A 98 -14.62 -4.10 13.38
C PHE A 98 -14.48 -4.78 12.01
N PHE A 99 -14.26 -6.09 11.99
CA PHE A 99 -14.13 -6.89 10.77
C PHE A 99 -15.27 -7.84 10.63
N THR A 100 -16.38 -7.41 10.10
CA THR A 100 -17.31 -8.40 9.54
C THR A 100 -16.74 -8.84 8.19
N GLN A 101 -16.36 -10.11 8.12
CA GLN A 101 -15.88 -10.74 6.89
C GLN A 101 -16.89 -10.53 5.75
N ASP A 102 -18.16 -10.53 6.09
CA ASP A 102 -19.28 -10.32 5.19
C ASP A 102 -19.27 -8.94 4.54
N TYR A 103 -18.88 -7.89 5.25
CA TYR A 103 -18.84 -6.54 4.69
C TYR A 103 -17.73 -6.39 3.64
N LEU A 104 -16.52 -6.89 3.92
CA LEU A 104 -15.40 -6.89 2.98
C LEU A 104 -15.69 -7.77 1.76
N GLU A 105 -16.22 -8.98 1.97
CA GLU A 105 -16.58 -9.90 0.89
C GLU A 105 -17.77 -9.37 0.08
N GLN A 106 -18.79 -8.80 0.70
CA GLN A 106 -19.93 -8.18 0.02
C GLN A 106 -19.53 -6.93 -0.76
N THR A 107 -18.68 -6.08 -0.20
CA THR A 107 -18.21 -4.89 -0.90
C THR A 107 -17.31 -5.26 -2.08
N ILE A 108 -16.42 -6.22 -1.92
CA ILE A 108 -15.59 -6.78 -3.00
C ILE A 108 -16.47 -7.45 -4.05
N THR A 109 -17.43 -8.29 -3.64
CA THR A 109 -18.31 -9.04 -4.54
C THR A 109 -19.29 -8.12 -5.28
N ALA A 110 -19.92 -7.17 -4.60
CA ALA A 110 -20.86 -6.23 -5.21
C ALA A 110 -20.21 -5.33 -6.26
N ASN A 111 -18.97 -4.87 -6.02
CA ASN A 111 -18.23 -4.06 -6.99
C ASN A 111 -17.67 -4.90 -8.14
N LEU A 112 -17.28 -6.14 -7.92
CA LEU A 112 -16.88 -7.08 -8.98
C LEU A 112 -18.06 -7.44 -9.90
N GLN A 113 -19.28 -7.55 -9.39
CA GLN A 113 -20.48 -7.85 -10.17
C GLN A 113 -20.96 -6.66 -11.00
N ASN A 114 -20.72 -5.42 -10.57
CA ASN A 114 -21.10 -4.21 -11.30
C ASN A 114 -20.10 -3.79 -12.38
N THR A 115 -18.92 -4.39 -12.44
CA THR A 115 -17.89 -4.08 -13.46
C THR A 115 -18.05 -4.98 -14.69
N LYS A 116 -19.13 -4.79 -15.45
CA LYS A 116 -19.40 -5.56 -16.68
C LYS A 116 -18.37 -5.41 -17.81
N ASN A 117 -17.28 -4.64 -17.67
CA ASN A 117 -16.34 -4.34 -18.76
C ASN A 117 -14.85 -4.31 -18.40
N THR A 118 -14.38 -4.95 -17.34
CA THR A 118 -12.95 -5.02 -17.08
C THR A 118 -12.39 -6.43 -17.23
N GLN A 119 -12.01 -6.77 -18.47
CA GLN A 119 -11.31 -8.02 -18.79
C GLN A 119 -9.85 -8.10 -18.30
N SER A 120 -9.33 -7.14 -17.54
CA SER A 120 -7.87 -7.05 -17.36
C SER A 120 -7.34 -7.10 -15.93
N LEU A 121 -8.15 -7.00 -14.89
CA LEU A 121 -7.66 -7.06 -13.51
C LEU A 121 -8.57 -7.94 -12.66
N GLN A 122 -8.28 -9.23 -12.63
CA GLN A 122 -9.05 -10.20 -11.82
C GLN A 122 -9.01 -9.94 -10.29
N ASN A 123 -8.23 -8.97 -9.82
CA ASN A 123 -7.98 -8.69 -8.41
C ASN A 123 -8.04 -7.18 -8.06
N SER A 124 -8.72 -6.35 -8.84
CA SER A 124 -8.88 -4.93 -8.50
C SER A 124 -10.28 -4.61 -8.02
N LEU A 125 -10.38 -3.84 -6.95
CA LEU A 125 -11.61 -3.24 -6.48
C LEU A 125 -11.63 -1.78 -6.93
N ALA A 126 -12.57 -1.38 -7.80
CA ALA A 126 -12.77 0.00 -8.19
C ALA A 126 -13.92 0.59 -7.37
N ILE A 127 -13.65 1.64 -6.61
CA ILE A 127 -14.63 2.39 -5.84
C ILE A 127 -14.65 3.82 -6.39
N GLN A 128 -15.83 4.31 -6.78
CA GLN A 128 -15.97 5.70 -7.21
C GLN A 128 -15.97 6.60 -5.97
N ASN A 129 -15.10 7.59 -5.99
CA ASN A 129 -15.19 8.72 -5.08
C ASN A 129 -16.26 9.70 -5.61
N ASP A 130 -16.75 10.60 -4.76
CA ASP A 130 -17.80 11.58 -5.10
C ASP A 130 -17.39 12.61 -6.16
N ASP A 131 -16.10 12.81 -6.31
CA ASP A 131 -15.52 13.64 -7.32
C ASP A 131 -15.26 12.83 -8.58
N LYS A 132 -14.84 13.46 -9.64
CA LYS A 132 -14.44 12.81 -10.88
C LYS A 132 -13.27 11.81 -10.72
N ASN A 133 -12.66 11.73 -9.53
CA ASN A 133 -11.55 10.82 -9.23
C ASN A 133 -12.06 9.44 -8.82
N GLN A 134 -11.56 8.42 -9.48
CA GLN A 134 -11.83 7.04 -9.17
C GLN A 134 -10.75 6.49 -8.22
N ILE A 135 -11.17 6.00 -7.05
CA ILE A 135 -10.29 5.26 -6.14
C ILE A 135 -10.25 3.81 -6.60
N LYS A 136 -9.05 3.28 -6.80
CA LYS A 136 -8.83 1.87 -7.17
C LYS A 136 -7.91 1.22 -6.17
N ILE A 137 -8.33 0.08 -5.61
CA ILE A 137 -7.54 -0.70 -4.68
C ILE A 137 -7.13 -1.99 -5.39
N PHE A 138 -5.84 -2.30 -5.39
CA PHE A 138 -5.28 -3.48 -6.04
C PHE A 138 -4.64 -4.40 -5.02
N HIS A 139 -4.76 -5.69 -5.22
CA HIS A 139 -3.86 -6.65 -4.61
C HIS A 139 -2.50 -6.58 -5.28
N LEU A 140 -1.47 -6.41 -4.48
CA LEU A 140 -0.09 -6.39 -4.95
C LEU A 140 0.61 -7.67 -4.49
N PRO A 141 0.95 -8.60 -5.40
CA PRO A 141 1.84 -9.72 -5.06
C PRO A 141 3.15 -9.17 -4.54
N SER A 142 3.55 -9.56 -3.34
CA SER A 142 4.70 -8.96 -2.67
C SER A 142 5.55 -9.99 -1.95
N SER A 143 6.86 -9.79 -2.00
CA SER A 143 7.81 -10.55 -1.20
C SER A 143 7.80 -10.08 0.26
N HIS A 144 7.54 -8.80 0.51
CA HIS A 144 7.57 -8.17 1.83
C HIS A 144 6.54 -8.79 2.78
N ALA A 145 5.27 -8.76 2.41
CA ALA A 145 4.19 -9.32 3.21
C ALA A 145 3.08 -9.93 2.34
N LYS A 146 2.38 -10.93 2.88
CA LYS A 146 1.23 -11.51 2.20
C LYS A 146 0.03 -10.55 2.26
N GLY A 147 -0.63 -10.39 1.10
CA GLY A 147 -1.87 -9.60 1.02
C GLY A 147 -1.64 -8.11 1.04
N CYS A 148 -0.50 -7.63 0.52
CA CYS A 148 -0.32 -6.21 0.31
C CYS A 148 -1.39 -5.65 -0.62
N LEU A 149 -1.89 -4.47 -0.27
CA LEU A 149 -2.78 -3.64 -1.07
C LEU A 149 -2.06 -2.38 -1.49
N CYS A 150 -2.38 -1.87 -2.67
CA CYS A 150 -2.04 -0.51 -3.08
C CYS A 150 -3.30 0.24 -3.49
N LEU A 151 -3.25 1.57 -3.41
CA LEU A 151 -4.37 2.46 -3.70
C LEU A 151 -3.98 3.45 -4.76
N ALA A 152 -4.73 3.49 -5.88
CA ALA A 152 -4.53 4.46 -6.95
C ALA A 152 -5.63 5.51 -6.95
N CYS A 153 -5.21 6.78 -7.15
CA CYS A 153 -6.07 7.94 -7.31
C CYS A 153 -5.41 8.98 -8.23
N GLY A 154 -6.09 9.33 -9.31
CA GLY A 154 -5.54 10.23 -10.32
C GLY A 154 -4.22 9.70 -10.90
N ASP A 155 -3.19 10.52 -10.90
CA ASP A 155 -1.87 10.17 -11.42
C ASP A 155 -1.00 9.34 -10.44
N TYR A 156 -1.46 9.05 -9.23
CA TYR A 156 -0.67 8.45 -8.15
C TYR A 156 -1.18 7.08 -7.75
N CYS A 157 -0.23 6.17 -7.41
CA CYS A 157 -0.53 4.91 -6.73
C CYS A 157 0.35 4.76 -5.49
N PHE A 158 -0.28 4.64 -4.33
CA PHE A 158 0.35 4.47 -3.03
C PHE A 158 0.57 2.97 -2.79
N MET A 159 1.83 2.58 -2.67
CA MET A 159 2.25 1.18 -2.72
C MET A 159 2.41 0.55 -1.32
N GLY A 160 2.41 1.37 -0.25
CA GLY A 160 2.87 0.91 1.06
C GLY A 160 4.27 0.31 0.93
N ASP A 161 4.52 -0.79 1.63
CA ASP A 161 5.78 -1.55 1.53
C ASP A 161 5.71 -2.69 0.52
N GLY A 162 4.65 -2.72 -0.29
CA GLY A 162 4.36 -3.86 -1.16
C GLY A 162 5.44 -4.14 -2.21
N THR A 163 6.30 -3.17 -2.50
CA THR A 163 7.40 -3.31 -3.46
C THR A 163 8.71 -3.76 -2.81
N TYR A 164 8.80 -3.81 -1.48
CA TYR A 164 10.05 -4.13 -0.80
C TYR A 164 10.34 -5.64 -0.76
N ALA A 165 11.63 -5.93 -0.59
CA ALA A 165 12.10 -7.27 -0.34
C ALA A 165 11.65 -7.78 1.03
N LYS A 166 11.69 -9.08 1.21
CA LYS A 166 11.48 -9.70 2.51
C LYS A 166 12.81 -9.82 3.23
N GLU A 167 12.83 -9.41 4.50
CA GLU A 167 13.93 -9.69 5.40
C GLU A 167 13.80 -11.10 5.99
N LEU A 168 14.89 -11.86 5.99
CA LEU A 168 15.03 -13.13 6.67
C LEU A 168 16.44 -13.26 7.23
N ILE A 169 16.58 -13.28 8.57
CA ILE A 169 17.86 -13.43 9.27
C ILE A 169 18.90 -12.41 8.78
N GLY A 170 18.49 -11.13 8.71
CA GLY A 170 19.37 -10.01 8.30
C GLY A 170 19.70 -9.95 6.81
N ASN A 171 19.18 -10.85 5.98
CA ASN A 171 19.31 -10.78 4.52
C ASN A 171 17.97 -10.41 3.88
N HIS A 172 18.03 -9.64 2.80
CA HIS A 172 16.87 -9.21 2.06
C HIS A 172 16.79 -9.93 0.72
N TYR A 173 15.62 -10.43 0.37
CA TYR A 173 15.42 -11.12 -0.90
C TYR A 173 14.01 -10.93 -1.47
N TYR A 174 13.92 -10.97 -2.79
CA TYR A 174 12.66 -11.12 -3.52
C TYR A 174 12.42 -12.60 -3.84
N ASN A 175 11.16 -13.03 -3.74
CA ASN A 175 10.73 -14.25 -4.41
C ASN A 175 10.56 -13.93 -5.90
N ALA A 176 11.26 -14.63 -6.78
CA ALA A 176 11.29 -14.35 -8.21
C ALA A 176 9.88 -14.40 -8.85
N GLN A 177 9.05 -15.36 -8.46
CA GLN A 177 7.68 -15.49 -8.97
C GLN A 177 6.79 -14.34 -8.50
N LEU A 178 6.86 -13.98 -7.21
CA LEU A 178 6.10 -12.84 -6.67
C LEU A 178 6.55 -11.52 -7.28
N LEU A 179 7.86 -11.34 -7.49
CA LEU A 179 8.40 -10.14 -8.13
C LEU A 179 7.88 -9.98 -9.56
N LEU A 180 7.88 -11.07 -10.35
CA LEU A 180 7.30 -11.03 -11.71
C LEU A 180 5.81 -10.69 -11.68
N GLN A 181 5.05 -11.30 -10.77
CA GLN A 181 3.62 -11.02 -10.63
C GLN A 181 3.38 -9.56 -10.20
N MET A 182 4.20 -9.02 -9.29
CA MET A 182 4.17 -7.63 -8.86
C MET A 182 4.39 -6.69 -10.05
N ILE A 183 5.45 -6.92 -10.84
CA ILE A 183 5.76 -6.13 -12.03
C ILE A 183 4.56 -6.13 -12.99
N ASN A 184 3.98 -7.30 -13.27
CA ASN A 184 2.84 -7.44 -14.17
C ASN A 184 1.58 -6.69 -13.67
N VAL A 185 1.39 -6.58 -12.37
CA VAL A 185 0.30 -5.77 -11.79
C VAL A 185 0.64 -4.29 -11.93
N MET A 186 1.86 -3.87 -11.56
CA MET A 186 2.30 -2.48 -11.63
C MET A 186 2.23 -1.91 -13.05
N GLU A 187 2.60 -2.69 -14.07
CA GLU A 187 2.49 -2.29 -15.49
C GLU A 187 1.06 -1.89 -15.87
N LYS A 188 0.06 -2.62 -15.35
CA LYS A 188 -1.36 -2.43 -15.68
C LYS A 188 -2.03 -1.30 -14.90
N ILE A 189 -1.42 -0.79 -13.85
CA ILE A 189 -1.94 0.35 -13.09
C ILE A 189 -1.74 1.61 -13.93
N ASP A 190 -2.83 2.24 -14.33
CA ASP A 190 -2.81 3.47 -15.15
C ASP A 190 -2.59 4.70 -14.25
N VAL A 191 -1.33 5.01 -13.98
CA VAL A 191 -0.86 6.16 -13.19
C VAL A 191 0.50 6.62 -13.72
N LYS A 192 0.91 7.84 -13.34
CA LYS A 192 2.23 8.39 -13.69
C LYS A 192 3.28 8.14 -12.60
N TYR A 193 2.84 8.07 -11.35
CA TYR A 193 3.72 8.01 -10.19
C TYR A 193 3.37 6.86 -9.26
N PHE A 194 4.39 6.19 -8.76
CA PHE A 194 4.31 5.31 -7.60
C PHE A 194 4.83 6.04 -6.37
N CYS A 195 4.11 5.91 -5.25
CA CYS A 195 4.49 6.45 -3.96
C CYS A 195 4.91 5.29 -3.06
N LEU A 196 6.21 5.24 -2.74
CA LEU A 196 6.82 4.14 -1.99
C LEU A 196 7.00 4.58 -0.53
N SER A 197 6.36 3.88 0.40
CA SER A 197 6.47 4.19 1.82
C SER A 197 7.90 4.00 2.31
N HIS A 198 8.31 4.79 3.30
CA HIS A 198 9.67 4.82 3.86
C HIS A 198 10.79 5.24 2.90
N ASP A 199 10.48 5.47 1.62
CA ASP A 199 11.50 5.94 0.68
C ASP A 199 11.74 7.44 0.85
N LYS A 200 13.01 7.85 0.82
CA LYS A 200 13.40 9.27 0.88
C LYS A 200 12.72 10.08 -0.23
N ASN A 201 12.56 9.47 -1.40
CA ASN A 201 11.84 10.03 -2.53
C ASN A 201 10.46 9.35 -2.62
N PHE A 202 9.54 9.70 -1.72
CA PHE A 202 8.22 9.10 -1.64
C PHE A 202 7.51 9.00 -2.99
N VAL A 203 7.55 10.04 -3.82
CA VAL A 203 6.94 10.07 -5.16
C VAL A 203 8.00 9.81 -6.23
N GLN A 204 7.82 8.75 -6.98
CA GLN A 204 8.74 8.35 -8.04
C GLN A 204 8.00 8.11 -9.36
N ASN A 205 8.68 8.38 -10.49
CA ASN A 205 8.13 8.09 -11.81
C ASN A 205 7.89 6.58 -11.97
N LYS A 206 6.71 6.20 -12.48
CA LYS A 206 6.32 4.81 -12.68
C LYS A 206 7.33 4.03 -13.52
N GLU A 207 7.79 4.62 -14.64
CA GLU A 207 8.70 3.94 -15.56
C GLU A 207 10.07 3.68 -14.93
N THR A 208 10.55 4.62 -14.11
CA THR A 208 11.80 4.46 -13.35
C THR A 208 11.69 3.31 -12.35
N VAL A 209 10.60 3.25 -11.60
CA VAL A 209 10.36 2.19 -10.63
C VAL A 209 10.20 0.82 -11.32
N LEU A 210 9.45 0.77 -12.43
CA LEU A 210 9.31 -0.46 -13.21
C LEU A 210 10.64 -0.93 -13.80
N ALA A 211 11.46 -0.01 -14.31
CA ALA A 211 12.78 -0.35 -14.86
C ALA A 211 13.67 -0.99 -13.79
N LEU A 212 13.70 -0.45 -12.56
CA LEU A 212 14.45 -1.01 -11.44
C LEU A 212 14.01 -2.45 -11.14
N TYR A 213 12.70 -2.70 -10.96
CA TYR A 213 12.23 -4.06 -10.61
C TYR A 213 12.40 -5.06 -11.76
N LYS A 214 12.28 -4.61 -13.01
CA LYS A 214 12.59 -5.45 -14.18
C LYS A 214 14.07 -5.82 -14.22
N ASP A 215 14.96 -4.90 -13.88
CA ASP A 215 16.40 -5.17 -13.83
C ASP A 215 16.73 -6.15 -12.70
N ILE A 216 16.20 -5.97 -11.50
CA ILE A 216 16.31 -6.94 -10.40
C ILE A 216 15.84 -8.32 -10.87
N TYR A 217 14.70 -8.41 -11.56
CA TYR A 217 14.15 -9.67 -12.03
C TYR A 217 15.04 -10.34 -13.09
N LYS A 218 15.68 -9.58 -13.99
CA LYS A 218 16.59 -10.13 -15.03
C LYS A 218 17.80 -10.85 -14.42
N ARG A 219 18.26 -10.40 -13.27
CA ARG A 219 19.43 -10.98 -12.58
C ARG A 219 19.12 -12.26 -11.79
N ARG A 220 17.87 -12.79 -11.86
CA ARG A 220 17.52 -14.07 -11.23
C ARG A 220 18.37 -15.21 -11.79
N GLN A 221 18.74 -16.13 -10.91
CA GLN A 221 19.43 -17.35 -11.31
C GLN A 221 18.43 -18.46 -11.60
N GLU A 222 18.67 -19.24 -12.64
CA GLU A 222 17.82 -20.38 -12.98
C GLU A 222 17.80 -21.41 -11.83
N GLY A 223 16.59 -21.91 -11.50
CA GLY A 223 16.40 -22.85 -10.39
C GLY A 223 16.43 -22.21 -9.00
N ASN A 224 16.81 -20.93 -8.85
CA ASN A 224 16.78 -20.25 -7.58
C ASN A 224 15.51 -19.38 -7.46
N PRO A 225 14.59 -19.68 -6.52
CA PRO A 225 13.39 -18.86 -6.31
C PRO A 225 13.67 -17.53 -5.61
N LYS A 226 14.88 -17.31 -5.10
CA LYS A 226 15.26 -16.11 -4.35
C LYS A 226 16.22 -15.25 -5.17
N ILE A 227 16.00 -13.95 -5.11
CA ILE A 227 16.87 -12.92 -5.68
C ILE A 227 17.35 -12.07 -4.49
N SER A 228 18.63 -12.15 -4.17
CA SER A 228 19.23 -11.40 -3.04
C SER A 228 19.29 -9.91 -3.35
N VAL A 229 18.92 -9.07 -2.40
CA VAL A 229 18.99 -7.61 -2.53
C VAL A 229 20.45 -7.14 -2.41
N GLU A 230 21.23 -7.82 -1.60
CA GLU A 230 22.65 -7.50 -1.39
C GLU A 230 23.48 -7.62 -2.68
N ASP A 231 22.98 -8.40 -3.66
CA ASP A 231 23.63 -8.50 -4.99
C ASP A 231 23.41 -7.24 -5.85
N PHE A 232 22.46 -6.38 -5.51
CA PHE A 232 22.05 -5.23 -6.34
C PHE A 232 22.35 -3.87 -5.73
N PHE A 233 22.35 -3.79 -4.40
CA PHE A 233 22.48 -2.53 -3.69
C PHE A 233 23.77 -2.48 -2.89
N ASN A 234 24.37 -1.31 -2.86
CA ASN A 234 25.43 -1.00 -1.92
C ASN A 234 24.85 -0.83 -0.50
N ALA A 235 25.71 -0.80 0.52
CA ALA A 235 25.30 -0.61 1.91
C ALA A 235 24.58 0.74 2.15
N ASP A 236 24.77 1.72 1.28
CA ASP A 236 24.10 3.02 1.30
C ASP A 236 22.75 3.04 0.54
N GLY A 237 22.31 1.88 0.00
CA GLY A 237 21.06 1.72 -0.75
C GLY A 237 21.15 2.14 -2.23
N THR A 238 22.33 2.54 -2.73
CA THR A 238 22.51 2.81 -4.16
C THR A 238 22.63 1.51 -4.96
N VAL A 239 22.16 1.54 -6.21
CA VAL A 239 22.26 0.38 -7.12
C VAL A 239 23.73 0.16 -7.49
N LYS A 240 24.22 -1.09 -7.36
CA LYS A 240 25.54 -1.46 -7.85
C LYS A 240 25.59 -1.32 -9.36
N THR A 241 26.52 -0.55 -9.86
CA THR A 241 26.87 -0.52 -11.29
C THR A 241 27.82 -1.70 -11.58
N ASP A 242 27.50 -2.49 -12.59
CA ASP A 242 28.38 -3.57 -13.09
C ASP A 242 29.72 -3.00 -13.57
#